data_2fd6f75ede0a7b8a900bc6f559a10cf8
#
_entry.id   2fd6f75ede0a7b8a900bc6f559a10cf8
#
_cell.length_a   1.000
_cell.length_b   1.000
_cell.length_c   1.000
_cell.angle_alpha   90.00
_cell.angle_beta   90.00
_cell.angle_gamma   90.00
#
_symmetry.space_group_name_H-M   'P 1'
#
loop_
_entity.id
_entity.type
_entity.pdbx_description
1 polymer ?
#
loop_
_entity_poly.entity_id
_entity_poly.type
_entity_poly.pdbx_seq_one_letter_code
_entity_poly.pdbx_strand_id
1 'polypeptide(L)'
;MKLWEVQELVLKAEKSYENPYMDVDVWIDLEGPSYKKRVYGFWDGGNTFKVRYTATNSGLWSYKSGSFPEDTGLCNKSGTFNAEEASEADKQKNPALRGILRPSPNGRGFVHPDGKSFFMIGDTWWAVPTFRFKWSDDDQKRPIEEGYFKDLIQYRKDQGYNTIAMLAGHPTWANDGFPSDIKIEEGESGKPGSGIWIRNAWKHPGGTSAKDMHNEGGRIFHFPGPLKGYEEVLPDFRRINPEYFKHMDKKIDYLHSQGILSFIETARRDLSTAWKKYGGWPDTYTRYVYYIFARYQAHFTLLSPIHFDWPMASIPSREYNEPINNWLNRYGHPPFGTLLGTNPSPSTLANFGGQDEAPWLTFHQNGNWREHDHHWYLTEIHRSEPAMPAIAGEPYYPGFPRDDPPADSHDAELNNRAGLYGSFLSGALAGVIYGVQGLWGCDVEEAAPYKITGSIKFKSGLQTTYVKNFALCEGDRYRDLVPDSELVTPNKAGEHIGYRGWAFCAATSNKDFALIYLEKDCPQVKIRGFPPMSKYLLQWFNPETGEWDKNSIEIATDGVGRANIPESPFKDDVGIKLKKI
;
A
#
# COMPACT_ATOMS: atom_id res chain seq x y z
N MET A 1 -9.03 -27.91 -5.22
CA MET A 1 -8.24 -26.67 -5.17
C MET A 1 -7.60 -26.53 -3.79
N LYS A 2 -6.47 -25.84 -3.70
CA LYS A 2 -5.93 -25.43 -2.39
C LYS A 2 -6.69 -24.22 -1.84
N LEU A 3 -6.69 -24.07 -0.51
CA LEU A 3 -7.21 -22.85 0.11
C LEU A 3 -6.42 -21.65 -0.43
N TRP A 4 -7.12 -20.54 -0.62
CA TRP A 4 -6.60 -19.25 -1.08
C TRP A 4 -6.06 -19.23 -2.51
N GLU A 5 -6.20 -20.32 -3.28
CA GLU A 5 -6.04 -20.27 -4.73
C GLU A 5 -7.19 -19.48 -5.36
N VAL A 6 -6.87 -18.56 -6.26
CA VAL A 6 -7.87 -17.80 -6.99
C VAL A 6 -8.52 -18.69 -8.06
N GLN A 7 -9.84 -18.75 -8.03
CA GLN A 7 -10.64 -19.40 -9.06
C GLN A 7 -11.45 -18.36 -9.83
N GLU A 8 -11.74 -18.65 -11.08
CA GLU A 8 -12.51 -17.75 -11.93
C GLU A 8 -13.67 -18.50 -12.58
N LEU A 9 -14.91 -18.04 -12.33
CA LEU A 9 -16.11 -18.48 -13.03
C LEU A 9 -16.39 -17.51 -14.18
N VAL A 10 -16.44 -18.03 -15.40
CA VAL A 10 -16.78 -17.27 -16.61
C VAL A 10 -18.24 -17.46 -16.93
N LEU A 11 -18.98 -16.36 -17.07
CA LEU A 11 -20.39 -16.31 -17.40
C LEU A 11 -20.59 -15.55 -18.71
N LYS A 12 -21.58 -15.96 -19.52
CA LYS A 12 -21.91 -15.33 -20.79
C LYS A 12 -23.35 -14.83 -20.75
N ALA A 13 -23.52 -13.51 -20.86
CA ALA A 13 -24.86 -12.93 -20.98
C ALA A 13 -25.55 -13.36 -22.28
N GLU A 14 -26.84 -13.64 -22.18
CA GLU A 14 -27.71 -13.88 -23.35
C GLU A 14 -28.39 -12.60 -23.84
N LYS A 15 -28.60 -11.65 -22.91
CA LYS A 15 -29.13 -10.33 -23.26
C LYS A 15 -28.02 -9.39 -23.74
N SER A 16 -28.41 -8.44 -24.58
CA SER A 16 -27.57 -7.29 -24.95
C SER A 16 -27.83 -6.13 -23.99
N TYR A 17 -26.77 -5.49 -23.54
CA TYR A 17 -26.83 -4.31 -22.66
C TYR A 17 -26.16 -3.13 -23.33
N GLU A 18 -26.70 -1.94 -23.15
CA GLU A 18 -26.13 -0.72 -23.71
C GLU A 18 -24.76 -0.44 -23.08
N ASN A 19 -24.71 -0.61 -21.76
CA ASN A 19 -23.48 -0.44 -20.99
C ASN A 19 -23.32 -1.55 -19.93
N PRO A 20 -22.80 -2.73 -20.29
CA PRO A 20 -22.66 -3.86 -19.36
C PRO A 20 -21.87 -3.51 -18.08
N TYR A 21 -20.90 -2.60 -18.19
CA TYR A 21 -20.11 -2.13 -17.06
C TYR A 21 -20.96 -1.37 -16.02
N MET A 22 -21.88 -0.52 -16.46
CA MET A 22 -22.73 0.27 -15.57
C MET A 22 -24.02 -0.44 -15.16
N ASP A 23 -24.60 -1.22 -16.07
CA ASP A 23 -25.98 -1.68 -15.97
C ASP A 23 -26.13 -3.04 -15.30
N VAL A 24 -25.04 -3.85 -15.23
CA VAL A 24 -25.15 -5.25 -14.80
C VAL A 24 -24.30 -5.50 -13.56
N ASP A 25 -24.95 -5.98 -12.50
CA ASP A 25 -24.28 -6.65 -11.39
C ASP A 25 -24.36 -8.16 -11.58
N VAL A 26 -23.25 -8.85 -11.39
CA VAL A 26 -23.17 -10.31 -11.42
C VAL A 26 -22.53 -10.80 -10.14
N TRP A 27 -22.93 -11.97 -9.67
CA TRP A 27 -22.38 -12.55 -8.44
C TRP A 27 -22.51 -14.06 -8.44
N ILE A 28 -21.85 -14.67 -7.46
CA ILE A 28 -22.17 -16.01 -6.97
C ILE A 28 -22.54 -15.92 -5.50
N ASP A 29 -23.55 -16.68 -5.07
CA ASP A 29 -23.77 -16.99 -3.67
C ASP A 29 -22.91 -18.22 -3.37
N LEU A 30 -21.82 -18.01 -2.62
CA LEU A 30 -20.78 -19.00 -2.33
C LEU A 30 -20.96 -19.53 -0.92
N GLU A 31 -21.04 -20.86 -0.78
CA GLU A 31 -21.26 -21.53 0.49
C GLU A 31 -20.24 -22.68 0.69
N GLY A 32 -19.69 -22.75 1.89
CA GLY A 32 -18.73 -23.77 2.30
C GLY A 32 -18.62 -23.87 3.82
N PRO A 33 -17.68 -24.64 4.35
CA PRO A 33 -17.53 -24.81 5.80
C PRO A 33 -17.33 -23.46 6.50
N SER A 34 -18.29 -23.12 7.39
CA SER A 34 -18.32 -21.84 8.15
C SER A 34 -18.30 -20.58 7.29
N TYR A 35 -18.75 -20.67 6.04
CA TYR A 35 -18.76 -19.55 5.10
C TYR A 35 -20.03 -19.55 4.25
N LYS A 36 -20.69 -18.39 4.19
CA LYS A 36 -21.82 -18.14 3.30
C LYS A 36 -21.88 -16.65 2.97
N LYS A 37 -21.48 -16.27 1.76
CA LYS A 37 -21.46 -14.88 1.30
C LYS A 37 -21.75 -14.77 -0.18
N ARG A 38 -22.23 -13.61 -0.57
CA ARG A 38 -22.28 -13.18 -1.96
C ARG A 38 -20.91 -12.64 -2.37
N VAL A 39 -20.41 -13.14 -3.51
CA VAL A 39 -19.16 -12.74 -4.12
C VAL A 39 -19.49 -12.09 -5.46
N TYR A 40 -19.33 -10.79 -5.53
CA TYR A 40 -19.62 -10.04 -6.74
C TYR A 40 -18.53 -10.24 -7.80
N GLY A 41 -18.94 -10.17 -9.06
CA GLY A 41 -18.06 -10.26 -10.22
C GLY A 41 -17.98 -8.96 -11.00
N PHE A 42 -17.44 -9.02 -12.18
CA PHE A 42 -17.18 -7.85 -13.02
C PHE A 42 -17.39 -8.19 -14.51
N TRP A 43 -17.66 -7.17 -15.31
CA TRP A 43 -17.70 -7.28 -16.76
C TRP A 43 -16.28 -7.37 -17.34
N ASP A 44 -16.03 -8.32 -18.26
CA ASP A 44 -14.71 -8.59 -18.84
C ASP A 44 -14.69 -8.41 -20.38
N GLY A 45 -15.65 -7.63 -20.91
CA GLY A 45 -15.77 -7.30 -22.33
C GLY A 45 -16.80 -8.13 -23.09
N GLY A 46 -17.39 -7.54 -24.12
CA GLY A 46 -18.45 -8.16 -24.91
C GLY A 46 -19.62 -8.60 -24.02
N ASN A 47 -20.02 -9.87 -24.15
CA ASN A 47 -21.04 -10.48 -23.29
C ASN A 47 -20.46 -11.29 -22.11
N THR A 48 -19.17 -11.11 -21.79
CA THR A 48 -18.46 -11.90 -20.80
C THR A 48 -18.44 -11.20 -19.44
N PHE A 49 -18.82 -11.95 -18.41
CA PHE A 49 -18.69 -11.58 -17.01
C PHE A 49 -17.89 -12.64 -16.28
N LYS A 50 -17.17 -12.22 -15.23
CA LYS A 50 -16.34 -13.11 -14.43
C LYS A 50 -16.58 -12.90 -12.95
N VAL A 51 -16.49 -13.97 -12.19
CA VAL A 51 -16.48 -13.91 -10.74
C VAL A 51 -15.22 -14.62 -10.25
N ARG A 52 -14.35 -13.89 -9.55
CA ARG A 52 -13.16 -14.46 -8.91
C ARG A 52 -13.45 -14.77 -7.44
N TYR A 53 -13.12 -15.97 -7.06
CA TYR A 53 -13.39 -16.47 -5.71
C TYR A 53 -12.27 -17.39 -5.22
N THR A 54 -12.29 -17.67 -3.92
CA THR A 54 -11.38 -18.60 -3.27
C THR A 54 -12.12 -19.34 -2.15
N ALA A 55 -11.54 -20.45 -1.66
CA ALA A 55 -11.99 -21.12 -0.48
C ALA A 55 -11.16 -20.69 0.74
N THR A 56 -11.83 -20.45 1.87
CA THR A 56 -11.19 -20.03 3.12
C THR A 56 -11.04 -21.16 4.14
N ASN A 57 -11.76 -22.26 3.95
CA ASN A 57 -11.77 -23.42 4.84
C ASN A 57 -11.80 -24.71 4.03
N SER A 58 -11.19 -25.78 4.55
CA SER A 58 -11.19 -27.09 3.89
C SER A 58 -12.55 -27.74 3.91
N GLY A 59 -12.91 -28.44 2.84
CA GLY A 59 -14.14 -29.18 2.67
C GLY A 59 -14.88 -28.91 1.39
N LEU A 60 -16.16 -29.31 1.33
CA LEU A 60 -17.01 -29.16 0.16
C LEU A 60 -17.59 -27.74 0.10
N TRP A 61 -17.45 -27.14 -1.05
CA TRP A 61 -17.99 -25.82 -1.40
C TRP A 61 -19.00 -25.93 -2.53
N SER A 62 -19.95 -25.02 -2.55
CA SER A 62 -20.92 -24.87 -3.62
C SER A 62 -21.12 -23.40 -3.97
N TYR A 63 -21.51 -23.15 -5.21
CA TYR A 63 -21.90 -21.81 -5.65
C TYR A 63 -23.13 -21.85 -6.54
N LYS A 64 -23.85 -20.73 -6.55
CA LYS A 64 -24.94 -20.45 -7.48
C LYS A 64 -24.86 -19.02 -7.96
N SER A 65 -24.83 -18.82 -9.29
CA SER A 65 -24.74 -17.48 -9.88
C SER A 65 -26.08 -16.75 -9.94
N GLY A 66 -26.01 -15.42 -9.95
CA GLY A 66 -27.12 -14.50 -10.17
C GLY A 66 -26.67 -13.21 -10.85
N SER A 67 -27.62 -12.45 -11.36
CA SER A 67 -27.38 -11.13 -11.93
C SER A 67 -28.56 -10.19 -11.70
N PHE A 68 -28.26 -8.90 -11.77
CA PHE A 68 -29.26 -7.85 -11.87
C PHE A 68 -28.83 -6.85 -12.98
N PRO A 69 -29.69 -6.62 -13.99
CA PRO A 69 -30.96 -7.31 -14.26
C PRO A 69 -30.79 -8.82 -14.46
N GLU A 70 -31.87 -9.57 -14.26
CA GLU A 70 -31.85 -11.04 -14.44
C GLU A 70 -31.55 -11.40 -15.89
N ASP A 71 -30.57 -12.29 -16.09
CA ASP A 71 -30.14 -12.80 -17.42
C ASP A 71 -29.92 -14.31 -17.31
N THR A 72 -30.56 -15.07 -18.18
CA THR A 72 -30.50 -16.54 -18.20
C THR A 72 -29.10 -17.09 -18.43
N GLY A 73 -28.27 -16.35 -19.17
CA GLY A 73 -26.87 -16.69 -19.37
C GLY A 73 -26.00 -16.49 -18.11
N LEU A 74 -26.40 -15.56 -17.23
CA LEU A 74 -25.67 -15.19 -16.01
C LEU A 74 -26.22 -15.86 -14.76
N CYS A 75 -27.53 -16.17 -14.72
CA CYS A 75 -28.20 -16.68 -13.54
C CYS A 75 -28.22 -18.21 -13.48
N ASN A 76 -28.36 -18.74 -12.26
CA ASN A 76 -28.60 -20.15 -11.96
C ASN A 76 -27.51 -21.13 -12.45
N LYS A 77 -26.32 -20.64 -12.78
CA LYS A 77 -25.17 -21.52 -13.01
C LYS A 77 -24.65 -21.95 -11.63
N SER A 78 -24.55 -23.25 -11.42
CA SER A 78 -24.15 -23.82 -10.11
C SER A 78 -23.05 -24.85 -10.27
N GLY A 79 -22.28 -25.04 -9.24
CA GLY A 79 -21.22 -26.02 -9.18
C GLY A 79 -20.79 -26.32 -7.76
N THR A 80 -20.02 -27.39 -7.62
CA THR A 80 -19.40 -27.80 -6.35
C THR A 80 -17.93 -28.07 -6.59
N PHE A 81 -17.13 -27.86 -5.54
CA PHE A 81 -15.70 -28.18 -5.57
C PHE A 81 -15.23 -28.55 -4.16
N ASN A 82 -14.13 -29.29 -4.09
CA ASN A 82 -13.51 -29.61 -2.81
C ASN A 82 -12.26 -28.74 -2.63
N ALA A 83 -12.10 -28.18 -1.42
CA ALA A 83 -10.95 -27.37 -1.06
C ALA A 83 -10.16 -28.06 0.06
N GLU A 84 -8.84 -28.00 -0.02
CA GLU A 84 -7.91 -28.61 0.91
C GLU A 84 -6.80 -27.66 1.32
N GLU A 85 -6.25 -27.87 2.50
CA GLU A 85 -5.16 -27.09 3.05
C GLU A 85 -3.90 -27.23 2.19
N ALA A 86 -3.21 -26.13 1.94
CA ALA A 86 -1.89 -26.16 1.33
C ALA A 86 -0.86 -26.70 2.34
N SER A 87 0.12 -27.46 1.87
CA SER A 87 1.23 -27.91 2.72
C SER A 87 2.07 -26.71 3.22
N GLU A 88 2.78 -26.89 4.34
CA GLU A 88 3.71 -25.85 4.80
C GLU A 88 4.82 -25.56 3.78
N ALA A 89 5.25 -26.54 3.02
CA ALA A 89 6.22 -26.35 1.92
C ALA A 89 5.64 -25.46 0.81
N ASP A 90 4.35 -25.65 0.45
CA ASP A 90 3.66 -24.80 -0.52
C ASP A 90 3.53 -23.37 0.00
N LYS A 91 3.13 -23.20 1.28
CA LYS A 91 2.99 -21.91 1.94
C LYS A 91 4.32 -21.17 2.12
N GLN A 92 5.42 -21.89 2.28
CA GLN A 92 6.77 -21.28 2.29
C GLN A 92 7.18 -20.81 0.90
N LYS A 93 6.86 -21.58 -0.12
CA LYS A 93 7.14 -21.22 -1.52
C LYS A 93 6.25 -20.06 -1.99
N ASN A 94 4.97 -20.10 -1.61
CA ASN A 94 3.99 -19.06 -1.94
C ASN A 94 3.20 -18.65 -0.68
N PRO A 95 3.62 -17.59 0.02
CA PRO A 95 2.93 -17.07 1.21
C PRO A 95 1.47 -16.64 0.99
N ALA A 96 1.03 -16.37 -0.25
CA ALA A 96 -0.36 -16.07 -0.55
C ALA A 96 -1.31 -17.24 -0.19
N LEU A 97 -0.80 -18.48 -0.20
CA LEU A 97 -1.55 -19.67 0.23
C LEU A 97 -1.79 -19.74 1.75
N ARG A 98 -1.23 -18.81 2.54
CA ARG A 98 -1.59 -18.59 3.95
C ARG A 98 -2.85 -17.78 4.11
N GLY A 99 -3.30 -17.15 3.04
CA GLY A 99 -4.54 -16.38 2.96
C GLY A 99 -4.38 -14.88 3.09
N ILE A 100 -5.51 -14.21 2.87
CA ILE A 100 -5.64 -12.76 2.94
C ILE A 100 -5.40 -12.27 4.37
N LEU A 101 -4.64 -11.18 4.49
CA LEU A 101 -4.23 -10.61 5.78
C LEU A 101 -5.43 -10.17 6.64
N ARG A 102 -5.25 -10.29 7.94
CA ARG A 102 -6.19 -9.83 8.98
C ARG A 102 -5.47 -8.97 10.00
N PRO A 103 -6.16 -8.13 10.76
CA PRO A 103 -5.58 -7.52 11.94
C PRO A 103 -5.11 -8.59 12.94
N SER A 104 -3.99 -8.35 13.60
CA SER A 104 -3.55 -9.19 14.71
C SER A 104 -4.55 -9.15 15.89
N PRO A 105 -4.52 -10.09 16.85
CA PRO A 105 -5.45 -10.10 17.95
C PRO A 105 -5.52 -8.80 18.77
N ASN A 106 -4.41 -8.08 18.88
CA ASN A 106 -4.38 -6.77 19.53
C ASN A 106 -4.62 -5.58 18.57
N GLY A 107 -4.96 -5.86 17.30
CA GLY A 107 -5.23 -4.85 16.29
C GLY A 107 -4.01 -4.09 15.76
N ARG A 108 -2.79 -4.37 16.20
CA ARG A 108 -1.61 -3.51 15.92
C ARG A 108 -0.76 -3.95 14.74
N GLY A 109 -0.91 -5.16 14.24
CA GLY A 109 -0.14 -5.69 13.13
C GLY A 109 -0.99 -6.49 12.17
N PHE A 110 -0.37 -7.01 11.11
CA PHE A 110 -1.00 -7.95 10.19
C PHE A 110 -0.63 -9.39 10.53
N VAL A 111 -1.59 -10.28 10.36
CA VAL A 111 -1.41 -11.73 10.45
C VAL A 111 -2.12 -12.44 9.32
N HIS A 112 -1.60 -13.60 8.92
CA HIS A 112 -2.34 -14.53 8.08
C HIS A 112 -3.44 -15.25 8.88
N PRO A 113 -4.44 -15.86 8.20
CA PRO A 113 -5.47 -16.67 8.87
C PRO A 113 -4.94 -17.80 9.76
N ASP A 114 -3.77 -18.35 9.45
CA ASP A 114 -3.10 -19.37 10.27
C ASP A 114 -2.33 -18.80 11.48
N GLY A 115 -2.45 -17.48 11.72
CA GLY A 115 -1.83 -16.77 12.85
C GLY A 115 -0.39 -16.32 12.60
N LYS A 116 0.22 -16.69 11.48
CA LYS A 116 1.60 -16.26 11.16
C LYS A 116 1.64 -14.76 10.92
N SER A 117 2.57 -14.08 11.59
CA SER A 117 2.75 -12.64 11.45
C SER A 117 3.22 -12.26 10.05
N PHE A 118 2.70 -11.13 9.58
CA PHE A 118 3.12 -10.47 8.36
C PHE A 118 3.57 -9.05 8.69
N PHE A 119 4.88 -8.81 8.67
CA PHE A 119 5.45 -7.47 8.74
C PHE A 119 5.68 -6.99 7.30
N MET A 120 4.98 -5.92 6.91
CA MET A 120 5.04 -5.40 5.56
C MET A 120 6.39 -4.73 5.29
N ILE A 121 7.05 -5.15 4.23
CA ILE A 121 8.13 -4.42 3.56
C ILE A 121 7.69 -4.21 2.13
N GLY A 122 7.19 -3.02 1.88
CA GLY A 122 6.62 -2.64 0.58
C GLY A 122 7.54 -1.77 -0.27
N ASP A 123 7.32 -1.78 -1.57
CA ASP A 123 7.95 -0.87 -2.53
C ASP A 123 6.90 -0.19 -3.39
N THR A 124 7.13 1.05 -3.74
CA THR A 124 6.19 1.90 -4.48
C THR A 124 6.48 1.88 -5.97
N TRP A 125 5.60 1.25 -6.74
CA TRP A 125 5.67 1.14 -8.20
C TRP A 125 4.34 1.58 -8.82
N TRP A 126 4.06 2.88 -8.82
CA TRP A 126 2.72 3.39 -9.14
C TRP A 126 2.17 2.93 -10.49
N ALA A 127 3.01 2.85 -11.52
CA ALA A 127 2.58 2.52 -12.87
C ALA A 127 2.75 1.04 -13.27
N VAL A 128 2.72 0.11 -12.32
CA VAL A 128 2.81 -1.35 -12.59
C VAL A 128 1.88 -1.81 -13.71
N PRO A 129 0.61 -1.37 -13.80
CA PRO A 129 -0.29 -1.86 -14.85
C PRO A 129 0.10 -1.45 -16.28
N THR A 130 1.06 -0.54 -16.44
CA THR A 130 1.40 0.06 -17.73
C THR A 130 2.56 -0.64 -18.44
N PHE A 131 2.84 -0.22 -19.68
CA PHE A 131 3.98 -0.64 -20.51
C PHE A 131 5.35 -0.34 -19.87
N ARG A 132 5.41 0.52 -18.85
CA ARG A 132 6.65 0.91 -18.16
C ARG A 132 7.34 -0.25 -17.45
N PHE A 133 6.56 -1.20 -16.99
CA PHE A 133 7.03 -2.49 -16.49
C PHE A 133 6.75 -3.54 -17.56
N LYS A 134 7.75 -3.87 -18.36
CA LYS A 134 7.60 -4.78 -19.50
C LYS A 134 7.10 -6.15 -19.05
N TRP A 135 6.15 -6.69 -19.78
CA TRP A 135 5.64 -8.05 -19.57
C TRP A 135 6.22 -9.00 -20.61
N SER A 136 6.46 -10.23 -20.20
CA SER A 136 6.67 -11.37 -21.10
C SER A 136 5.91 -12.57 -20.58
N ASP A 137 5.25 -13.30 -21.50
CA ASP A 137 4.52 -14.52 -21.14
C ASP A 137 5.46 -15.73 -20.92
N ASP A 138 6.72 -15.64 -21.38
CA ASP A 138 7.73 -16.65 -21.09
C ASP A 138 8.33 -16.47 -19.67
N ASP A 139 9.03 -17.51 -19.21
CA ASP A 139 9.74 -17.53 -17.93
C ASP A 139 11.26 -17.37 -18.08
N GLN A 140 11.72 -16.84 -19.21
CA GLN A 140 13.12 -16.55 -19.43
C GLN A 140 13.60 -15.49 -18.45
N LYS A 141 14.65 -15.83 -17.69
CA LYS A 141 15.32 -14.88 -16.81
C LYS A 141 16.15 -13.88 -17.63
N ARG A 142 15.98 -12.60 -17.37
CA ARG A 142 16.65 -11.49 -18.08
C ARG A 142 17.40 -10.58 -17.10
N PRO A 143 18.40 -9.84 -17.58
CA PRO A 143 19.04 -8.79 -16.79
C PRO A 143 18.00 -7.74 -16.36
N ILE A 144 18.10 -7.26 -15.12
CA ILE A 144 17.17 -6.25 -14.59
C ILE A 144 17.24 -4.92 -15.34
N GLU A 145 18.34 -4.67 -16.05
CA GLU A 145 18.54 -3.50 -16.92
C GLU A 145 17.55 -3.45 -18.08
N GLU A 146 16.97 -4.59 -18.44
CA GLU A 146 15.95 -4.64 -19.49
C GLU A 146 14.56 -4.21 -19.02
N GLY A 147 14.31 -4.14 -17.70
CA GLY A 147 13.10 -3.62 -17.11
C GLY A 147 11.88 -4.55 -17.20
N TYR A 148 12.09 -5.86 -17.29
CA TYR A 148 10.98 -6.83 -17.26
C TYR A 148 10.45 -7.02 -15.85
N PHE A 149 9.13 -7.00 -15.73
CA PHE A 149 8.42 -7.02 -14.46
C PHE A 149 8.78 -8.23 -13.58
N LYS A 150 8.80 -9.43 -14.17
CA LYS A 150 9.11 -10.67 -13.45
C LYS A 150 10.51 -10.64 -12.81
N ASP A 151 11.51 -10.12 -13.53
CA ASP A 151 12.88 -10.05 -13.06
C ASP A 151 13.06 -8.98 -11.98
N LEU A 152 12.40 -7.83 -12.12
CA LEU A 152 12.38 -6.78 -11.11
C LEU A 152 11.71 -7.26 -9.81
N ILE A 153 10.60 -7.99 -9.90
CA ILE A 153 9.93 -8.60 -8.73
C ILE A 153 10.84 -9.63 -8.06
N GLN A 154 11.50 -10.50 -8.83
CA GLN A 154 12.43 -11.46 -8.26
C GLN A 154 13.58 -10.77 -7.53
N TYR A 155 14.14 -9.69 -8.10
CA TYR A 155 15.19 -8.90 -7.46
C TYR A 155 14.75 -8.35 -6.09
N ARG A 156 13.54 -7.77 -6.00
CA ARG A 156 12.99 -7.29 -4.73
C ARG A 156 12.67 -8.41 -3.74
N LYS A 157 12.14 -9.51 -4.23
CA LYS A 157 11.86 -10.70 -3.41
C LYS A 157 13.14 -11.24 -2.78
N ASP A 158 14.24 -11.30 -3.52
CA ASP A 158 15.55 -11.75 -3.03
C ASP A 158 16.12 -10.80 -1.96
N GLN A 159 15.77 -9.51 -2.00
CA GLN A 159 16.10 -8.55 -0.95
C GLN A 159 15.23 -8.68 0.31
N GLY A 160 14.06 -9.35 0.22
CA GLY A 160 13.15 -9.53 1.35
C GLY A 160 11.87 -8.68 1.31
N TYR A 161 11.59 -8.00 0.20
CA TYR A 161 10.31 -7.33 -0.02
C TYR A 161 9.17 -8.34 -0.17
N ASN A 162 8.00 -7.97 0.33
CA ASN A 162 6.81 -8.82 0.30
C ASN A 162 5.54 -8.10 -0.20
N THR A 163 5.65 -6.82 -0.58
CA THR A 163 4.52 -5.99 -1.00
C THR A 163 4.94 -5.03 -2.11
N ILE A 164 4.06 -4.85 -3.10
CA ILE A 164 4.17 -3.80 -4.13
C ILE A 164 2.92 -2.92 -4.06
N ALA A 165 3.13 -1.62 -3.81
CA ALA A 165 2.09 -0.61 -3.88
C ALA A 165 1.99 -0.05 -5.30
N MET A 166 0.76 0.02 -5.85
CA MET A 166 0.51 0.44 -7.22
C MET A 166 -0.83 1.14 -7.37
N LEU A 167 -0.97 1.92 -8.44
CA LEU A 167 -2.24 2.48 -8.87
C LEU A 167 -2.86 1.61 -9.99
N ALA A 168 -4.15 1.33 -9.88
CA ALA A 168 -4.88 0.71 -10.98
C ALA A 168 -5.00 1.64 -12.18
N GLY A 169 -5.10 2.96 -11.92
CA GLY A 169 -5.10 3.98 -12.95
C GLY A 169 -4.82 5.39 -12.42
N HIS A 170 -4.57 6.30 -13.34
CA HIS A 170 -4.45 7.74 -13.10
C HIS A 170 -3.28 8.24 -12.24
N PRO A 171 -2.03 7.88 -12.51
CA PRO A 171 -0.90 8.59 -11.94
C PRO A 171 -0.70 9.92 -12.66
N THR A 172 -1.26 11.00 -12.14
CA THR A 172 -1.20 12.31 -12.78
C THR A 172 0.18 12.97 -12.76
N TRP A 173 1.05 12.56 -11.81
CA TRP A 173 2.46 12.96 -11.86
C TRP A 173 3.21 12.34 -13.05
N ALA A 174 2.62 11.32 -13.66
CA ALA A 174 3.17 10.64 -14.82
C ALA A 174 2.95 11.41 -16.12
N ASN A 175 3.08 12.72 -16.09
CA ASN A 175 3.00 13.60 -17.25
C ASN A 175 4.38 14.01 -17.74
N ASP A 176 4.49 14.21 -19.06
CA ASP A 176 5.68 14.76 -19.67
C ASP A 176 5.65 16.29 -19.62
N GLY A 177 6.61 16.86 -18.93
CA GLY A 177 6.89 18.29 -18.96
C GLY A 177 5.81 19.21 -18.40
N PHE A 178 6.09 20.51 -18.44
CA PHE A 178 5.22 21.60 -18.03
C PHE A 178 4.90 22.52 -19.21
N PRO A 179 3.69 23.11 -19.25
CA PRO A 179 2.58 22.91 -18.33
C PRO A 179 1.88 21.58 -18.65
N SER A 180 1.67 20.77 -17.60
CA SER A 180 1.06 19.46 -17.78
C SER A 180 -0.47 19.51 -17.67
N ASP A 181 -1.02 20.58 -17.13
CA ASP A 181 -2.44 20.70 -16.82
C ASP A 181 -3.19 21.52 -17.85
N ILE A 182 -4.39 21.06 -18.20
CA ILE A 182 -5.37 21.81 -18.99
C ILE A 182 -6.41 22.32 -18.02
N LYS A 183 -6.56 23.63 -17.93
CA LYS A 183 -7.56 24.28 -17.10
C LYS A 183 -8.90 24.31 -17.84
N ILE A 184 -9.92 23.68 -17.30
CA ILE A 184 -11.26 23.65 -17.89
C ILE A 184 -12.09 24.81 -17.36
N GLU A 185 -11.95 25.14 -16.07
CA GLU A 185 -12.62 26.25 -15.42
C GLU A 185 -11.63 27.09 -14.63
N GLU A 186 -11.86 28.40 -14.63
CA GLU A 186 -11.12 29.30 -13.78
C GLU A 186 -11.74 29.33 -12.38
N GLY A 187 -10.92 29.05 -11.38
CA GLY A 187 -11.23 29.33 -9.98
C GLY A 187 -10.35 30.44 -9.46
N GLU A 188 -10.49 30.79 -8.19
CA GLU A 188 -9.60 31.75 -7.55
C GLU A 188 -8.17 31.21 -7.48
N SER A 189 -7.24 31.91 -8.08
CA SER A 189 -5.83 31.51 -8.13
C SER A 189 -5.26 31.29 -6.73
N GLY A 190 -4.57 30.15 -6.55
CA GLY A 190 -3.86 29.82 -5.33
C GLY A 190 -4.72 29.24 -4.20
N LYS A 191 -6.03 29.05 -4.39
CA LYS A 191 -6.87 28.38 -3.41
C LYS A 191 -7.09 26.92 -3.76
N PRO A 192 -6.97 25.97 -2.81
CA PRO A 192 -7.37 24.58 -3.01
C PRO A 192 -8.83 24.49 -3.46
N GLY A 193 -9.12 23.62 -4.42
CA GLY A 193 -10.46 23.45 -4.98
C GLY A 193 -10.87 24.52 -6.00
N SER A 194 -10.01 25.49 -6.30
CA SER A 194 -10.28 26.50 -7.32
C SER A 194 -9.92 25.98 -8.71
N GLY A 195 -10.89 25.96 -9.61
CA GLY A 195 -10.72 25.52 -10.99
C GLY A 195 -10.62 23.99 -11.15
N ILE A 196 -10.74 23.55 -12.38
CA ILE A 196 -10.69 22.15 -12.77
C ILE A 196 -9.54 21.94 -13.73
N TRP A 197 -8.68 20.96 -13.41
CA TRP A 197 -7.47 20.66 -14.15
C TRP A 197 -7.51 19.24 -14.68
N ILE A 198 -7.11 19.05 -15.94
CA ILE A 198 -6.94 17.75 -16.57
C ILE A 198 -5.49 17.63 -17.02
N ARG A 199 -4.84 16.56 -16.57
CA ARG A 199 -3.45 16.29 -16.88
C ARG A 199 -3.25 15.82 -18.32
N ASN A 200 -2.10 16.16 -18.90
CA ASN A 200 -1.74 15.76 -20.26
C ASN A 200 -1.63 14.24 -20.45
N ALA A 201 -1.51 13.46 -19.37
CA ALA A 201 -1.48 12.00 -19.43
C ALA A 201 -2.66 11.39 -20.20
N TRP A 202 -3.79 12.08 -20.24
CA TRP A 202 -4.96 11.66 -21.02
C TRP A 202 -4.87 12.02 -22.50
N LYS A 203 -4.10 13.05 -22.84
CA LYS A 203 -4.04 13.62 -24.18
C LYS A 203 -3.19 12.80 -25.16
N HIS A 204 -2.21 12.06 -24.66
CA HIS A 204 -1.19 11.39 -25.48
C HIS A 204 -1.21 9.87 -25.28
N PRO A 205 -2.20 9.15 -25.83
CA PRO A 205 -2.31 7.70 -25.67
C PRO A 205 -1.18 6.98 -26.42
N GLY A 206 -0.30 6.34 -25.68
CA GLY A 206 0.71 5.43 -26.24
C GLY A 206 1.72 6.06 -27.19
N GLY A 207 1.74 7.38 -27.27
CA GLY A 207 2.56 8.05 -28.25
C GLY A 207 3.84 8.63 -27.66
N THR A 208 3.75 9.89 -27.35
CA THR A 208 4.90 10.72 -26.96
C THR A 208 5.04 10.86 -25.46
N SER A 209 3.95 10.66 -24.70
CA SER A 209 4.03 10.66 -23.26
C SER A 209 4.33 9.26 -22.75
N ALA A 210 5.56 9.06 -22.35
CA ALA A 210 5.98 7.83 -21.75
C ALA A 210 5.26 7.53 -20.43
N LYS A 211 4.62 8.52 -19.83
CA LYS A 211 3.91 8.41 -18.55
C LYS A 211 2.39 8.29 -18.69
N ASP A 212 1.86 8.17 -19.91
CA ASP A 212 0.44 7.91 -20.15
C ASP A 212 0.06 6.55 -19.55
N MET A 213 -1.10 6.50 -18.92
CA MET A 213 -1.64 5.27 -18.31
C MET A 213 -2.29 4.38 -19.35
N HIS A 214 -1.45 3.70 -20.12
CA HIS A 214 -1.88 2.67 -21.05
C HIS A 214 -0.97 1.44 -20.97
N ASN A 215 -1.45 0.35 -21.51
CA ASN A 215 -0.71 -0.88 -21.73
C ASN A 215 -1.11 -1.45 -23.10
N GLU A 216 -0.75 -2.68 -23.37
CA GLU A 216 -1.06 -3.38 -24.62
C GLU A 216 -2.56 -3.50 -24.88
N GLY A 217 -3.41 -3.40 -23.86
CA GLY A 217 -4.87 -3.35 -23.93
C GLY A 217 -5.44 -1.95 -24.15
N GLY A 218 -4.61 -0.92 -24.23
CA GLY A 218 -5.02 0.47 -24.39
C GLY A 218 -5.11 1.24 -23.08
N ARG A 219 -5.93 2.30 -23.06
CA ARG A 219 -6.19 3.13 -21.88
C ARG A 219 -7.26 2.51 -20.98
N ILE A 220 -7.30 2.92 -19.72
CA ILE A 220 -8.21 2.41 -18.69
C ILE A 220 -9.69 2.71 -18.98
N PHE A 221 -10.00 3.87 -19.57
CA PHE A 221 -11.32 4.26 -20.03
C PHE A 221 -11.32 4.56 -21.53
N HIS A 222 -12.50 4.55 -22.13
CA HIS A 222 -12.67 4.88 -23.54
C HIS A 222 -12.72 6.40 -23.78
N PHE A 223 -12.22 6.77 -24.96
CA PHE A 223 -12.33 8.08 -25.59
C PHE A 223 -13.09 7.92 -26.91
N PRO A 224 -13.74 8.97 -27.45
CA PRO A 224 -13.84 10.31 -26.88
C PRO A 224 -14.71 10.36 -25.62
N GLY A 225 -14.42 11.31 -24.75
CA GLY A 225 -15.25 11.62 -23.59
C GLY A 225 -16.47 12.48 -23.94
N PRO A 226 -17.42 12.65 -23.00
CA PRO A 226 -18.67 13.34 -23.26
C PRO A 226 -18.59 14.87 -23.20
N LEU A 227 -17.48 15.44 -22.73
CA LEU A 227 -17.36 16.88 -22.52
C LEU A 227 -16.93 17.58 -23.81
N LYS A 228 -17.83 18.39 -24.39
CA LYS A 228 -17.59 19.11 -25.63
C LYS A 228 -16.36 20.01 -25.57
N GLY A 229 -15.44 19.84 -26.51
CA GLY A 229 -14.17 20.54 -26.61
C GLY A 229 -13.03 19.91 -25.79
N TYR A 230 -13.32 18.85 -25.01
CA TYR A 230 -12.35 18.12 -24.20
C TYR A 230 -12.47 16.60 -24.39
N GLU A 231 -13.10 16.17 -25.48
CA GLU A 231 -13.42 14.78 -25.76
C GLU A 231 -12.18 13.87 -25.81
N GLU A 232 -11.04 14.42 -26.23
CA GLU A 232 -9.76 13.70 -26.33
C GLU A 232 -8.90 13.79 -25.05
N VAL A 233 -9.35 14.57 -24.07
CA VAL A 233 -8.60 14.85 -22.86
C VAL A 233 -9.27 14.27 -21.63
N LEU A 234 -10.59 14.36 -21.53
CA LEU A 234 -11.40 13.78 -20.46
C LEU A 234 -12.10 12.52 -20.98
N PRO A 235 -11.86 11.35 -20.38
CA PRO A 235 -12.48 10.10 -20.84
C PRO A 235 -13.97 10.02 -20.48
N ASP A 236 -14.65 9.08 -21.08
CA ASP A 236 -15.98 8.65 -20.62
C ASP A 236 -15.83 7.68 -19.43
N PHE A 237 -15.98 8.18 -18.20
CA PHE A 237 -15.89 7.38 -16.98
C PHE A 237 -16.98 6.30 -16.85
N ARG A 238 -17.99 6.33 -17.71
CA ARG A 238 -19.01 5.27 -17.82
C ARG A 238 -18.58 4.11 -18.72
N ARG A 239 -17.46 4.21 -19.41
CA ARG A 239 -16.98 3.23 -20.39
C ARG A 239 -15.58 2.76 -20.07
N ILE A 240 -15.51 1.83 -19.11
CA ILE A 240 -14.24 1.18 -18.75
C ILE A 240 -13.73 0.29 -19.89
N ASN A 241 -12.43 0.12 -19.99
CA ASN A 241 -11.79 -0.74 -20.98
C ASN A 241 -11.31 -2.07 -20.35
N PRO A 242 -12.01 -3.18 -20.50
CA PRO A 242 -11.60 -4.47 -19.94
C PRO A 242 -10.26 -4.97 -20.47
N GLU A 243 -9.86 -4.62 -21.70
CA GLU A 243 -8.59 -5.07 -22.28
C GLU A 243 -7.38 -4.52 -21.50
N TYR A 244 -7.46 -3.27 -21.02
CA TYR A 244 -6.46 -2.72 -20.11
C TYR A 244 -6.29 -3.61 -18.86
N PHE A 245 -7.40 -4.03 -18.26
CA PHE A 245 -7.39 -4.84 -17.04
C PHE A 245 -6.94 -6.27 -17.26
N LYS A 246 -7.16 -6.86 -18.44
CA LYS A 246 -6.62 -8.19 -18.77
C LYS A 246 -5.09 -8.21 -18.76
N HIS A 247 -4.45 -7.11 -19.16
CA HIS A 247 -3.00 -6.97 -19.05
C HIS A 247 -2.53 -6.71 -17.60
N MET A 248 -3.30 -5.93 -16.84
CA MET A 248 -3.05 -5.75 -15.40
C MET A 248 -3.17 -7.07 -14.65
N ASP A 249 -4.18 -7.89 -14.97
CA ASP A 249 -4.41 -9.22 -14.36
C ASP A 249 -3.15 -10.09 -14.42
N LYS A 250 -2.47 -10.16 -15.55
CA LYS A 250 -1.24 -10.95 -15.71
C LYS A 250 -0.20 -10.63 -14.62
N LYS A 251 -0.04 -9.34 -14.30
CA LYS A 251 0.91 -8.88 -13.28
C LYS A 251 0.43 -9.18 -11.86
N ILE A 252 -0.87 -8.99 -11.60
CA ILE A 252 -1.46 -9.29 -10.29
C ILE A 252 -1.46 -10.80 -10.02
N ASP A 253 -1.82 -11.62 -11.01
CA ASP A 253 -1.76 -13.09 -10.92
C ASP A 253 -0.32 -13.55 -10.66
N TYR A 254 0.66 -12.92 -11.32
CA TYR A 254 2.07 -13.22 -11.09
C TYR A 254 2.48 -12.88 -9.65
N LEU A 255 2.16 -11.68 -9.14
CA LEU A 255 2.45 -11.29 -7.76
C LEU A 255 1.84 -12.28 -6.76
N HIS A 256 0.56 -12.63 -6.95
CA HIS A 256 -0.11 -13.64 -6.13
C HIS A 256 0.63 -14.99 -6.17
N SER A 257 1.04 -15.46 -7.34
CA SER A 257 1.79 -16.70 -7.51
C SER A 257 3.17 -16.68 -6.84
N GLN A 258 3.77 -15.50 -6.70
CA GLN A 258 5.04 -15.29 -6.03
C GLN A 258 4.92 -15.04 -4.52
N GLY A 259 3.69 -14.97 -3.99
CA GLY A 259 3.41 -14.64 -2.60
C GLY A 259 3.75 -13.18 -2.24
N ILE A 260 3.77 -12.31 -3.23
CA ILE A 260 3.93 -10.87 -3.07
C ILE A 260 2.55 -10.23 -2.96
N LEU A 261 2.32 -9.47 -1.91
CA LEU A 261 1.08 -8.75 -1.70
C LEU A 261 0.98 -7.57 -2.66
N SER A 262 -0.15 -7.45 -3.34
CA SER A 262 -0.46 -6.29 -4.17
C SER A 262 -1.24 -5.27 -3.36
N PHE A 263 -0.70 -4.09 -3.09
CA PHE A 263 -1.48 -2.99 -2.54
C PHE A 263 -1.99 -2.14 -3.70
N ILE A 264 -3.28 -2.32 -4.05
CA ILE A 264 -3.89 -1.72 -5.24
C ILE A 264 -4.72 -0.51 -4.83
N GLU A 265 -4.31 0.66 -5.29
CA GLU A 265 -5.06 1.90 -5.14
C GLU A 265 -5.82 2.21 -6.42
N THR A 266 -7.10 2.59 -6.33
CA THR A 266 -7.97 2.71 -7.51
C THR A 266 -7.57 3.86 -8.42
N ALA A 267 -7.41 5.06 -7.85
CA ALA A 267 -7.12 6.29 -8.59
C ALA A 267 -6.41 7.29 -7.70
N ARG A 268 -5.77 8.26 -8.32
CA ARG A 268 -5.17 9.41 -7.63
C ARG A 268 -6.11 10.61 -7.64
N ARG A 269 -6.05 11.45 -6.61
CA ARG A 269 -6.93 12.60 -6.36
C ARG A 269 -7.04 13.62 -7.49
N ASP A 270 -6.05 13.75 -8.35
CA ASP A 270 -5.92 14.91 -9.25
C ASP A 270 -7.01 15.02 -10.33
N LEU A 271 -7.57 13.88 -10.79
CA LEU A 271 -8.65 13.88 -11.78
C LEU A 271 -10.04 13.99 -11.16
N SER A 272 -10.14 13.90 -9.85
CA SER A 272 -11.43 13.77 -9.17
C SER A 272 -12.32 14.99 -9.32
N THR A 273 -11.77 16.19 -9.41
CA THR A 273 -12.56 17.41 -9.62
C THR A 273 -13.31 17.38 -10.94
N ALA A 274 -12.64 17.04 -12.03
CA ALA A 274 -13.28 16.89 -13.33
C ALA A 274 -14.25 15.71 -13.36
N TRP A 275 -13.91 14.60 -12.71
CA TRP A 275 -14.80 13.45 -12.53
C TRP A 275 -16.06 13.85 -11.77
N LYS A 276 -15.93 14.53 -10.64
CA LYS A 276 -17.06 15.00 -9.83
C LYS A 276 -18.01 15.88 -10.64
N LYS A 277 -17.48 16.82 -11.42
CA LYS A 277 -18.30 17.78 -12.15
C LYS A 277 -18.90 17.24 -13.43
N TYR A 278 -18.17 16.42 -14.18
CA TYR A 278 -18.55 16.00 -15.54
C TYR A 278 -18.70 14.49 -15.71
N GLY A 279 -18.20 13.70 -14.79
CA GLY A 279 -18.10 12.25 -14.89
C GLY A 279 -19.26 11.46 -14.27
N GLY A 280 -20.28 12.13 -13.71
CA GLY A 280 -21.42 11.46 -13.06
C GLY A 280 -21.10 10.96 -11.65
N TRP A 281 -20.39 11.77 -10.87
CA TRP A 281 -20.15 11.56 -9.44
C TRP A 281 -21.45 11.62 -8.62
N PRO A 282 -21.63 10.82 -7.54
CA PRO A 282 -20.66 9.80 -7.05
C PRO A 282 -20.78 8.43 -7.72
N ASP A 283 -21.83 8.20 -8.53
CA ASP A 283 -22.22 6.87 -9.01
C ASP A 283 -21.14 6.20 -9.87
N THR A 284 -20.53 6.95 -10.79
CA THR A 284 -19.50 6.40 -11.68
C THR A 284 -18.21 6.09 -10.91
N TYR A 285 -17.88 6.87 -9.86
CA TYR A 285 -16.74 6.59 -8.99
C TYR A 285 -17.02 5.36 -8.11
N THR A 286 -18.22 5.26 -7.53
CA THR A 286 -18.69 4.07 -6.82
C THR A 286 -18.57 2.82 -7.69
N ARG A 287 -18.97 2.93 -8.96
CA ARG A 287 -18.89 1.82 -9.93
C ARG A 287 -17.45 1.45 -10.26
N TYR A 288 -16.56 2.43 -10.37
CA TYR A 288 -15.14 2.20 -10.61
C TYR A 288 -14.47 1.48 -9.42
N VAL A 289 -14.73 1.93 -8.19
CA VAL A 289 -14.26 1.25 -6.98
C VAL A 289 -14.78 -0.20 -6.94
N TYR A 290 -16.09 -0.39 -7.19
CA TYR A 290 -16.67 -1.73 -7.30
C TYR A 290 -15.94 -2.61 -8.30
N TYR A 291 -15.67 -2.11 -9.51
CA TYR A 291 -15.05 -2.88 -10.59
C TYR A 291 -13.66 -3.38 -10.18
N ILE A 292 -12.83 -2.52 -9.63
CA ILE A 292 -11.48 -2.87 -9.16
C ILE A 292 -11.57 -3.88 -8.01
N PHE A 293 -12.42 -3.63 -7.03
CA PHE A 293 -12.50 -4.46 -5.84
C PHE A 293 -13.05 -5.84 -6.16
N ALA A 294 -14.13 -5.94 -6.95
CA ALA A 294 -14.67 -7.21 -7.41
C ALA A 294 -13.66 -8.02 -8.24
N ARG A 295 -12.81 -7.34 -9.01
CA ARG A 295 -11.80 -7.99 -9.85
C ARG A 295 -10.65 -8.61 -9.05
N TYR A 296 -10.25 -7.99 -7.92
CA TYR A 296 -9.06 -8.40 -7.18
C TYR A 296 -9.30 -8.91 -5.75
N GLN A 297 -10.55 -8.95 -5.28
CA GLN A 297 -10.92 -9.33 -3.91
C GLN A 297 -10.52 -10.76 -3.47
N ALA A 298 -10.24 -11.65 -4.42
CA ALA A 298 -9.83 -13.04 -4.15
C ALA A 298 -8.30 -13.22 -4.15
N HIS A 299 -7.56 -12.20 -4.60
CA HIS A 299 -6.09 -12.25 -4.63
C HIS A 299 -5.48 -11.88 -3.27
N PHE A 300 -4.20 -12.13 -3.13
CA PHE A 300 -3.42 -11.66 -1.98
C PHE A 300 -3.17 -10.16 -2.12
N THR A 301 -4.15 -9.37 -1.68
CA THR A 301 -4.18 -7.92 -1.88
C THR A 301 -4.59 -7.15 -0.63
N LEU A 302 -4.15 -5.89 -0.56
CA LEU A 302 -4.82 -4.79 0.12
C LEU A 302 -5.43 -3.90 -0.94
N LEU A 303 -6.56 -3.27 -0.65
CA LEU A 303 -7.26 -2.42 -1.59
C LEU A 303 -7.43 -1.01 -1.02
N SER A 304 -7.30 -0.01 -1.90
CA SER A 304 -7.51 1.39 -1.56
C SER A 304 -8.49 2.02 -2.54
N PRO A 305 -9.55 2.66 -2.04
CA PRO A 305 -10.51 3.32 -2.91
C PRO A 305 -10.01 4.63 -3.50
N ILE A 306 -8.92 5.20 -2.98
CA ILE A 306 -8.31 6.45 -3.47
C ILE A 306 -6.87 6.58 -2.98
N HIS A 307 -6.00 7.20 -3.78
CA HIS A 307 -4.67 7.65 -3.41
C HIS A 307 -4.71 9.17 -3.14
N PHE A 308 -4.48 9.57 -1.89
CA PHE A 308 -4.64 10.94 -1.43
C PHE A 308 -3.36 11.51 -0.82
N ASP A 309 -2.27 11.46 -1.56
CA ASP A 309 -0.90 11.79 -1.14
C ASP A 309 -0.59 13.29 -0.97
N TRP A 310 -1.59 14.18 -1.10
CA TRP A 310 -1.39 15.61 -1.00
C TRP A 310 -2.60 16.35 -0.41
N PRO A 311 -2.44 17.12 0.68
CA PRO A 311 -3.56 17.74 1.37
C PRO A 311 -4.22 18.89 0.61
N MET A 312 -3.52 19.46 -0.39
CA MET A 312 -4.00 20.57 -1.21
C MET A 312 -4.77 20.10 -2.45
N ALA A 313 -5.39 18.93 -2.39
CA ALA A 313 -6.21 18.40 -3.47
C ALA A 313 -7.48 19.25 -3.71
N SER A 314 -7.96 19.23 -4.96
CA SER A 314 -9.13 20.00 -5.38
C SER A 314 -10.44 19.53 -4.75
N ILE A 315 -10.55 18.26 -4.38
CA ILE A 315 -11.67 17.72 -3.61
C ILE A 315 -11.14 17.40 -2.20
N PRO A 316 -11.80 17.90 -1.14
CA PRO A 316 -11.49 17.50 0.22
C PRO A 316 -11.55 15.98 0.39
N SER A 317 -10.62 15.41 1.17
CA SER A 317 -10.51 13.96 1.37
C SER A 317 -11.81 13.31 1.85
N ARG A 318 -12.52 13.95 2.78
CA ARG A 318 -13.78 13.43 3.34
C ARG A 318 -14.91 13.31 2.32
N GLU A 319 -14.88 14.06 1.23
CA GLU A 319 -15.89 13.91 0.16
C GLU A 319 -15.79 12.58 -0.58
N TYR A 320 -14.64 11.91 -0.54
CA TYR A 320 -14.50 10.55 -1.07
C TYR A 320 -15.23 9.50 -0.23
N ASN A 321 -15.56 9.80 1.03
CA ASN A 321 -16.37 8.89 1.84
C ASN A 321 -17.75 8.64 1.23
N GLU A 322 -18.35 9.61 0.53
CA GLU A 322 -19.66 9.43 -0.11
C GLU A 322 -19.69 8.26 -1.10
N PRO A 323 -18.92 8.26 -2.21
CA PRO A 323 -18.95 7.15 -3.17
C PRO A 323 -18.46 5.83 -2.58
N ILE A 324 -17.55 5.88 -1.61
CA ILE A 324 -17.00 4.67 -0.98
C ILE A 324 -18.04 4.07 -0.02
N ASN A 325 -18.74 4.88 0.76
CA ASN A 325 -19.83 4.43 1.61
C ASN A 325 -21.02 3.92 0.78
N ASN A 326 -21.31 4.53 -0.38
CA ASN A 326 -22.30 4.02 -1.33
C ASN A 326 -21.93 2.63 -1.84
N TRP A 327 -20.62 2.40 -2.16
CA TRP A 327 -20.13 1.08 -2.51
C TRP A 327 -20.30 0.10 -1.35
N LEU A 328 -19.88 0.46 -0.13
CA LEU A 328 -19.96 -0.39 1.05
C LEU A 328 -21.40 -0.79 1.38
N ASN A 329 -22.32 0.19 1.34
CA ASN A 329 -23.75 -0.04 1.63
C ASN A 329 -24.40 -0.97 0.60
N ARG A 330 -23.98 -0.91 -0.66
CA ARG A 330 -24.56 -1.73 -1.73
C ARG A 330 -23.97 -3.13 -1.80
N TYR A 331 -22.65 -3.27 -1.63
CA TYR A 331 -21.95 -4.51 -1.90
C TYR A 331 -21.34 -5.18 -0.66
N GLY A 332 -21.26 -4.46 0.45
CA GLY A 332 -20.61 -4.93 1.68
C GLY A 332 -19.08 -4.88 1.62
N HIS A 333 -18.43 -5.23 2.72
CA HIS A 333 -16.98 -5.41 2.74
C HIS A 333 -16.55 -6.57 1.83
N PRO A 334 -15.29 -6.56 1.34
CA PRO A 334 -14.76 -7.65 0.53
C PRO A 334 -15.03 -9.02 1.18
N PRO A 335 -15.58 -9.99 0.41
CA PRO A 335 -16.15 -11.21 0.98
C PRO A 335 -15.13 -12.11 1.68
N PHE A 336 -13.86 -12.04 1.27
CA PHE A 336 -12.77 -12.84 1.83
C PHE A 336 -11.96 -12.12 2.92
N GLY A 337 -12.38 -10.89 3.30
CA GLY A 337 -11.78 -10.12 4.38
C GLY A 337 -10.58 -9.26 3.95
N THR A 338 -10.44 -8.97 2.65
CA THR A 338 -9.42 -8.04 2.15
C THR A 338 -9.53 -6.71 2.87
N LEU A 339 -8.41 -6.27 3.46
CA LEU A 339 -8.35 -5.03 4.22
C LEU A 339 -8.30 -3.82 3.30
N LEU A 340 -8.93 -2.74 3.75
CA LEU A 340 -9.07 -1.48 3.05
C LEU A 340 -8.33 -0.37 3.80
N GLY A 341 -7.46 0.32 3.11
CA GLY A 341 -6.76 1.50 3.59
C GLY A 341 -6.60 2.50 2.47
N THR A 342 -5.79 3.50 2.66
CA THR A 342 -5.48 4.48 1.61
C THR A 342 -4.16 5.17 1.90
N ASN A 343 -3.45 5.60 0.86
CA ASN A 343 -2.29 6.46 1.01
C ASN A 343 -2.77 7.91 1.26
N PRO A 344 -2.55 8.46 2.45
CA PRO A 344 -3.04 9.78 2.83
C PRO A 344 -1.90 10.81 2.85
N SER A 345 -2.27 12.06 3.03
CA SER A 345 -1.37 13.09 3.53
C SER A 345 -2.15 14.04 4.46
N PRO A 346 -1.86 14.08 5.77
CA PRO A 346 -0.74 13.38 6.45
C PRO A 346 -1.09 11.98 6.96
N SER A 347 -2.38 11.67 7.24
CA SER A 347 -2.79 10.35 7.76
C SER A 347 -4.23 10.02 7.39
N THR A 348 -4.56 8.74 7.37
CA THR A 348 -5.93 8.27 7.13
C THR A 348 -6.91 8.85 8.14
N LEU A 349 -6.54 8.91 9.42
CA LEU A 349 -7.39 9.44 10.47
C LEU A 349 -7.68 10.94 10.25
N ALA A 350 -6.66 11.75 9.95
CA ALA A 350 -6.81 13.18 9.70
C ALA A 350 -7.63 13.44 8.43
N ASN A 351 -7.41 12.67 7.36
CA ASN A 351 -8.04 12.90 6.07
C ASN A 351 -9.49 12.39 5.99
N PHE A 352 -9.76 11.19 6.48
CA PHE A 352 -11.04 10.49 6.25
C PHE A 352 -11.90 10.38 7.51
N GLY A 353 -11.34 10.65 8.68
CA GLY A 353 -12.02 10.51 9.98
C GLY A 353 -11.92 9.11 10.56
N GLY A 354 -12.66 8.88 11.64
CA GLY A 354 -12.77 7.59 12.31
C GLY A 354 -13.79 6.66 11.64
N GLN A 355 -14.12 5.57 12.34
CA GLN A 355 -15.06 4.54 11.86
C GLN A 355 -16.48 5.07 11.58
N ASP A 356 -16.90 6.14 12.25
CA ASP A 356 -18.21 6.75 12.03
C ASP A 356 -18.29 7.48 10.66
N GLU A 357 -17.19 8.06 10.20
CA GLU A 357 -17.13 8.77 8.92
C GLU A 357 -16.66 7.86 7.78
N ALA A 358 -15.73 6.94 8.07
CA ALA A 358 -15.10 6.03 7.12
C ALA A 358 -15.22 4.55 7.58
N PRO A 359 -16.44 3.98 7.64
CA PRO A 359 -16.65 2.59 8.07
C PRO A 359 -15.98 1.56 7.15
N TRP A 360 -15.58 1.96 5.96
CA TRP A 360 -14.82 1.15 5.02
C TRP A 360 -13.36 0.93 5.44
N LEU A 361 -12.77 1.85 6.22
CA LEU A 361 -11.35 1.81 6.61
C LEU A 361 -11.10 0.70 7.62
N THR A 362 -10.15 -0.19 7.33
CA THR A 362 -9.83 -1.36 8.18
C THR A 362 -8.36 -1.44 8.58
N PHE A 363 -7.52 -0.57 8.05
CA PHE A 363 -6.17 -0.30 8.54
C PHE A 363 -5.78 1.15 8.25
N HIS A 364 -4.90 1.67 9.07
CA HIS A 364 -4.42 3.04 8.94
C HIS A 364 -3.10 3.13 8.17
N GLN A 365 -2.88 4.31 7.61
CA GLN A 365 -1.62 4.65 6.98
C GLN A 365 -1.33 6.13 7.24
N ASN A 366 -0.05 6.47 7.36
CA ASN A 366 0.41 7.83 7.16
C ASN A 366 1.35 7.89 5.96
N GLY A 367 1.49 9.06 5.35
CA GLY A 367 2.31 9.19 4.17
C GLY A 367 2.53 10.61 3.72
N ASN A 368 3.45 10.77 2.79
CA ASN A 368 3.81 11.99 2.07
C ASN A 368 4.06 13.24 2.92
N TRP A 369 4.65 13.04 4.11
CA TRP A 369 5.10 14.11 4.98
C TRP A 369 6.58 13.92 5.30
N ARG A 370 7.42 14.91 5.02
CA ARG A 370 8.88 14.77 4.93
C ARG A 370 9.64 15.38 6.11
N GLU A 371 9.00 15.52 7.25
CA GLU A 371 9.53 16.14 8.45
C GLU A 371 9.29 15.25 9.67
N HIS A 372 9.93 15.54 10.77
CA HIS A 372 9.74 14.80 12.03
C HIS A 372 8.29 14.79 12.52
N ASP A 373 7.47 15.78 12.17
CA ASP A 373 6.03 15.81 12.47
C ASP A 373 5.24 14.61 11.91
N HIS A 374 5.78 13.97 10.87
CA HIS A 374 5.23 12.75 10.32
C HIS A 374 4.97 11.68 11.40
N HIS A 375 5.85 11.58 12.38
CA HIS A 375 5.77 10.60 13.46
C HIS A 375 4.62 10.88 14.44
N TRP A 376 4.21 12.13 14.58
CA TRP A 376 3.08 12.52 15.43
C TRP A 376 1.77 11.85 14.99
N TYR A 377 1.49 11.86 13.71
CA TYR A 377 0.28 11.25 13.16
C TYR A 377 0.19 9.75 13.39
N LEU A 378 1.31 9.04 13.38
CA LEU A 378 1.35 7.61 13.72
C LEU A 378 1.05 7.36 15.19
N THR A 379 1.58 8.21 16.06
CA THR A 379 1.30 8.13 17.51
C THR A 379 -0.19 8.42 17.79
N GLU A 380 -0.79 9.37 17.09
CA GLU A 380 -2.23 9.64 17.14
C GLU A 380 -3.06 8.44 16.68
N ILE A 381 -2.73 7.84 15.55
CA ILE A 381 -3.34 6.60 15.05
C ILE A 381 -3.20 5.48 16.09
N HIS A 382 -2.02 5.31 16.68
CA HIS A 382 -1.81 4.27 17.69
C HIS A 382 -2.68 4.46 18.93
N ARG A 383 -3.05 5.69 19.28
CA ARG A 383 -3.93 6.03 20.42
C ARG A 383 -5.42 5.99 20.06
N SER A 384 -5.77 5.95 18.78
CA SER A 384 -7.16 5.93 18.34
C SER A 384 -7.83 4.58 18.60
N GLU A 385 -9.15 4.62 18.76
CA GLU A 385 -9.99 3.43 18.91
C GLU A 385 -11.02 3.35 17.77
N PRO A 386 -11.37 2.14 17.31
CA PRO A 386 -10.79 0.84 17.70
C PRO A 386 -9.34 0.71 17.21
N ALA A 387 -8.54 -0.11 17.91
CA ALA A 387 -7.18 -0.41 17.51
C ALA A 387 -7.17 -1.08 16.12
N MET A 388 -6.43 -0.49 15.18
CA MET A 388 -6.26 -1.01 13.82
C MET A 388 -4.78 -1.08 13.44
N PRO A 389 -4.40 -2.00 12.52
CA PRO A 389 -3.04 -2.02 11.98
C PRO A 389 -2.68 -0.68 11.35
N ALA A 390 -1.44 -0.24 11.50
CA ALA A 390 -0.94 0.97 10.87
C ALA A 390 0.39 0.73 10.16
N ILE A 391 0.53 1.30 8.96
CA ILE A 391 1.76 1.28 8.15
C ILE A 391 2.25 2.69 7.88
N ALA A 392 3.56 2.85 7.68
CA ALA A 392 4.13 4.05 7.07
C ALA A 392 4.22 3.85 5.55
N GLY A 393 3.29 4.47 4.82
CA GLY A 393 3.17 4.26 3.37
C GLY A 393 4.11 5.10 2.53
N GLU A 394 4.42 6.31 2.97
CA GLU A 394 5.38 7.21 2.29
C GLU A 394 6.18 8.02 3.32
N PRO A 395 7.07 7.38 4.12
CA PRO A 395 7.82 8.11 5.15
C PRO A 395 8.79 9.12 4.51
N TYR A 396 9.84 8.65 3.89
CA TYR A 396 10.79 9.45 3.13
C TYR A 396 11.14 8.74 1.83
N TYR A 397 11.17 9.47 0.73
CA TYR A 397 11.56 8.93 -0.57
C TYR A 397 12.87 9.57 -1.03
N PRO A 398 13.98 8.81 -1.10
CA PRO A 398 15.24 9.32 -1.64
C PRO A 398 15.08 9.99 -3.00
N GLY A 399 15.64 11.22 -3.11
CA GLY A 399 15.53 12.04 -4.32
C GLY A 399 14.25 12.84 -4.48
N PHE A 400 13.40 12.90 -3.45
CA PHE A 400 12.19 13.74 -3.45
C PHE A 400 12.05 14.53 -2.13
N PRO A 401 11.78 15.83 -2.16
CA PRO A 401 11.71 16.71 -3.34
C PRO A 401 13.03 16.81 -4.08
N ARG A 402 13.01 17.28 -5.32
CA ARG A 402 14.03 17.13 -6.36
C ARG A 402 15.47 17.48 -5.98
N ASP A 403 15.71 18.27 -4.97
CA ASP A 403 16.99 18.94 -4.81
C ASP A 403 17.78 18.52 -3.58
N ASP A 404 17.27 17.60 -2.71
CA ASP A 404 17.99 17.30 -1.47
C ASP A 404 17.55 16.00 -0.78
N PRO A 405 18.48 15.14 -0.41
CA PRO A 405 19.78 14.88 -1.04
C PRO A 405 19.62 14.00 -2.29
N PRO A 406 20.64 13.87 -3.18
CA PRO A 406 20.57 12.97 -4.32
C PRO A 406 20.17 11.55 -3.91
N ALA A 407 19.30 10.89 -4.69
CA ALA A 407 18.66 9.64 -4.31
C ALA A 407 19.62 8.48 -3.98
N ASP A 408 20.81 8.49 -4.54
CA ASP A 408 21.87 7.50 -4.35
C ASP A 408 22.96 7.93 -3.36
N SER A 409 22.74 9.05 -2.64
CA SER A 409 23.71 9.57 -1.67
C SER A 409 23.59 8.90 -0.30
N HIS A 410 24.68 8.96 0.47
CA HIS A 410 24.68 8.50 1.86
C HIS A 410 23.69 9.27 2.75
N ASP A 411 23.52 10.57 2.52
CA ASP A 411 22.55 11.37 3.26
C ASP A 411 21.10 10.95 2.96
N ALA A 412 20.79 10.58 1.71
CA ALA A 412 19.50 10.01 1.37
C ALA A 412 19.27 8.64 2.04
N GLU A 413 20.31 7.80 2.14
CA GLU A 413 20.24 6.55 2.90
C GLU A 413 19.92 6.79 4.38
N LEU A 414 20.59 7.75 5.02
CA LEU A 414 20.35 8.13 6.42
C LEU A 414 18.93 8.65 6.64
N ASN A 415 18.45 9.55 5.78
CA ASN A 415 17.10 10.09 5.87
C ASN A 415 16.04 9.00 5.66
N ASN A 416 16.30 8.07 4.73
CA ASN A 416 15.41 6.92 4.51
C ASN A 416 15.30 6.04 5.77
N ARG A 417 16.44 5.69 6.39
CA ARG A 417 16.44 4.92 7.64
C ARG A 417 15.73 5.67 8.76
N ALA A 418 16.03 6.95 8.96
CA ALA A 418 15.39 7.77 9.99
C ALA A 418 13.86 7.82 9.81
N GLY A 419 13.37 8.05 8.59
CA GLY A 419 11.95 8.01 8.26
C GLY A 419 11.30 6.66 8.58
N LEU A 420 11.96 5.56 8.26
CA LEU A 420 11.44 4.20 8.45
C LEU A 420 11.44 3.77 9.92
N TYR A 421 12.58 3.85 10.62
CA TYR A 421 12.69 3.43 12.02
C TYR A 421 11.91 4.34 12.95
N GLY A 422 11.94 5.66 12.69
CA GLY A 422 11.12 6.63 13.43
C GLY A 422 9.63 6.35 13.27
N SER A 423 9.17 6.05 12.06
CA SER A 423 7.77 5.66 11.79
C SER A 423 7.38 4.37 12.51
N PHE A 424 8.21 3.33 12.44
CA PHE A 424 7.95 2.07 13.12
C PHE A 424 7.79 2.29 14.63
N LEU A 425 8.73 2.99 15.28
CA LEU A 425 8.70 3.25 16.72
C LEU A 425 7.63 4.27 17.14
N SER A 426 7.04 4.98 16.17
CA SER A 426 5.92 5.90 16.41
C SER A 426 4.56 5.27 16.21
N GLY A 427 4.47 4.00 15.77
CA GLY A 427 3.21 3.27 15.70
C GLY A 427 2.93 2.56 14.37
N ALA A 428 3.79 2.65 13.35
CA ALA A 428 3.67 1.89 12.11
C ALA A 428 4.05 0.41 12.32
N LEU A 429 3.39 -0.25 13.26
CA LEU A 429 3.74 -1.61 13.69
C LEU A 429 3.39 -2.69 12.66
N ALA A 430 2.53 -2.40 11.69
CA ALA A 430 2.18 -3.36 10.65
C ALA A 430 3.18 -3.37 9.48
N GLY A 431 4.07 -2.36 9.37
CA GLY A 431 5.14 -2.31 8.40
C GLY A 431 5.36 -0.96 7.75
N VAL A 432 6.23 -0.97 6.74
CA VAL A 432 6.70 0.23 6.04
C VAL A 432 6.73 0.01 4.53
N ILE A 433 6.59 1.09 3.76
CA ILE A 433 6.72 1.08 2.30
C ILE A 433 7.85 2.02 1.90
N TYR A 434 8.75 1.52 1.09
CA TYR A 434 9.84 2.25 0.47
C TYR A 434 9.39 2.89 -0.84
N GLY A 435 9.99 4.01 -1.19
CA GLY A 435 9.94 4.58 -2.52
C GLY A 435 11.21 5.36 -2.80
N VAL A 436 11.62 5.42 -4.05
CA VAL A 436 12.79 6.18 -4.48
C VAL A 436 12.52 6.78 -5.85
N GLN A 437 13.06 7.97 -6.12
CA GLN A 437 12.92 8.60 -7.42
C GLN A 437 13.43 7.67 -8.53
N GLY A 438 12.75 7.69 -9.68
CA GLY A 438 12.95 6.76 -10.77
C GLY A 438 12.10 5.51 -10.65
N LEU A 439 11.97 4.94 -9.43
CA LEU A 439 11.15 3.75 -9.20
C LEU A 439 9.68 4.09 -8.93
N TRP A 440 9.36 5.00 -7.97
CA TRP A 440 7.99 5.44 -7.75
C TRP A 440 7.44 6.26 -8.94
N GLY A 441 8.29 7.07 -9.59
CA GLY A 441 7.95 7.79 -10.81
C GLY A 441 7.80 6.88 -12.03
N CYS A 442 8.27 5.63 -11.91
CA CYS A 442 8.28 4.64 -12.99
C CYS A 442 9.00 5.18 -14.24
N ASP A 443 10.14 5.84 -14.04
CA ASP A 443 10.86 6.55 -15.08
C ASP A 443 11.65 5.58 -15.97
N VAL A 444 11.37 5.64 -17.27
CA VAL A 444 12.03 4.83 -18.31
C VAL A 444 12.68 5.68 -19.40
N GLU A 445 12.41 6.99 -19.39
CA GLU A 445 12.91 7.96 -20.37
C GLU A 445 14.43 8.09 -20.30
N GLU A 446 15.07 8.30 -21.46
CA GLU A 446 16.52 8.43 -21.53
C GLU A 446 17.02 9.66 -20.77
N ALA A 447 16.27 10.75 -20.80
CA ALA A 447 16.59 11.98 -20.11
C ALA A 447 16.25 11.99 -18.61
N ALA A 448 15.62 10.94 -18.08
CA ALA A 448 15.30 10.87 -16.65
C ALA A 448 16.59 10.74 -15.83
N PRO A 449 16.77 11.53 -14.76
CA PRO A 449 17.98 11.47 -13.92
C PRO A 449 18.13 10.10 -13.25
N TYR A 450 17.03 9.47 -12.94
CA TYR A 450 16.95 8.13 -12.35
C TYR A 450 15.91 7.31 -13.11
N LYS A 451 16.27 6.06 -13.43
CA LYS A 451 15.38 5.11 -14.11
C LYS A 451 15.03 3.95 -13.18
N ILE A 452 13.91 3.26 -13.45
CA ILE A 452 13.50 2.06 -12.71
C ILE A 452 14.67 1.10 -12.49
N THR A 453 15.39 0.77 -13.56
CA THR A 453 16.46 -0.24 -13.59
C THR A 453 17.74 0.18 -12.85
N GLY A 454 17.95 1.47 -12.67
CA GLY A 454 19.03 2.03 -11.84
C GLY A 454 18.61 2.13 -10.38
N SER A 455 17.47 2.78 -10.12
CA SER A 455 17.00 3.09 -8.77
C SER A 455 16.69 1.85 -7.94
N ILE A 456 16.27 0.76 -8.57
CA ILE A 456 16.03 -0.51 -7.88
C ILE A 456 17.28 -1.07 -7.17
N LYS A 457 18.46 -0.64 -7.59
CA LYS A 457 19.76 -1.09 -7.05
C LYS A 457 20.28 -0.23 -5.89
N PHE A 458 19.64 0.89 -5.56
CA PHE A 458 20.13 1.78 -4.52
C PHE A 458 20.16 1.06 -3.16
N LYS A 459 21.20 1.35 -2.39
CA LYS A 459 21.43 0.72 -1.07
C LYS A 459 20.27 0.98 -0.11
N SER A 460 19.67 2.18 -0.16
CA SER A 460 18.50 2.54 0.65
C SER A 460 17.36 1.53 0.50
N GLY A 461 17.16 0.97 -0.71
CA GLY A 461 16.19 -0.10 -0.94
C GLY A 461 16.51 -1.38 -0.16
N LEU A 462 17.75 -1.83 -0.17
CA LEU A 462 18.16 -3.00 0.63
C LEU A 462 18.07 -2.71 2.13
N GLN A 463 18.56 -1.55 2.58
CA GLN A 463 18.53 -1.12 3.98
C GLN A 463 17.11 -1.02 4.55
N THR A 464 16.10 -0.72 3.72
CA THR A 464 14.69 -0.74 4.11
C THR A 464 14.26 -2.11 4.66
N THR A 465 14.77 -3.19 4.10
CA THR A 465 14.39 -4.55 4.55
C THR A 465 14.93 -4.88 5.94
N TYR A 466 15.95 -4.17 6.41
CA TYR A 466 16.55 -4.37 7.73
C TYR A 466 15.66 -3.90 8.87
N VAL A 467 14.68 -3.02 8.60
CA VAL A 467 13.65 -2.66 9.59
C VAL A 467 12.93 -3.90 10.12
N LYS A 468 12.72 -4.91 9.28
CA LYS A 468 12.13 -6.19 9.68
C LYS A 468 13.02 -6.96 10.67
N ASN A 469 14.34 -6.96 10.48
CA ASN A 469 15.28 -7.60 11.40
C ASN A 469 15.27 -6.92 12.78
N PHE A 470 15.13 -5.59 12.77
CA PHE A 470 15.00 -4.79 13.98
C PHE A 470 13.66 -5.07 14.69
N ALA A 471 12.57 -4.99 13.97
CA ALA A 471 11.22 -5.15 14.52
C ALA A 471 10.98 -6.55 15.11
N LEU A 472 11.38 -7.60 14.39
CA LEU A 472 11.11 -9.00 14.76
C LEU A 472 12.21 -9.64 15.63
N CYS A 473 13.12 -8.86 16.23
CA CYS A 473 14.23 -9.39 17.02
C CYS A 473 13.81 -10.21 18.26
N GLU A 474 12.59 -10.04 18.75
CA GLU A 474 11.94 -10.84 19.79
C GLU A 474 10.63 -11.46 19.28
N GLY A 475 10.60 -11.84 17.99
CA GLY A 475 9.43 -12.41 17.34
C GLY A 475 8.25 -11.45 17.29
N ASP A 476 7.08 -11.88 17.68
CA ASP A 476 5.82 -11.12 17.58
C ASP A 476 5.65 -10.02 18.63
N ARG A 477 6.59 -9.90 19.57
CA ARG A 477 6.50 -8.89 20.64
C ARG A 477 6.51 -7.44 20.16
N TYR A 478 6.96 -7.18 18.93
CA TYR A 478 6.89 -5.84 18.35
C TYR A 478 5.45 -5.27 18.31
N ARG A 479 4.43 -6.13 18.25
CA ARG A 479 3.02 -5.72 18.25
C ARG A 479 2.52 -5.23 19.60
N ASP A 480 3.26 -5.53 20.69
CA ASP A 480 2.95 -5.09 22.05
C ASP A 480 3.65 -3.78 22.42
N LEU A 481 4.46 -3.24 21.50
CA LEU A 481 5.15 -1.97 21.70
C LEU A 481 4.15 -0.81 21.69
N VAL A 482 4.31 0.07 22.66
CA VAL A 482 3.59 1.34 22.79
C VAL A 482 4.57 2.46 22.48
N PRO A 483 4.32 3.29 21.46
CA PRO A 483 5.16 4.43 21.12
C PRO A 483 5.24 5.43 22.28
N ASP A 484 6.44 5.69 22.77
CA ASP A 484 6.69 6.66 23.82
C ASP A 484 8.16 7.15 23.78
N SER A 485 8.44 8.11 22.89
CA SER A 485 9.79 8.68 22.78
C SER A 485 10.22 9.49 24.00
N GLU A 486 9.28 9.84 24.93
CA GLU A 486 9.61 10.48 26.18
C GLU A 486 10.34 9.56 27.16
N LEU A 487 10.38 8.27 26.89
CA LEU A 487 11.20 7.32 27.64
C LEU A 487 12.71 7.49 27.40
N VAL A 488 13.09 8.32 26.42
CA VAL A 488 14.49 8.66 26.10
C VAL A 488 14.67 10.18 26.18
N THR A 489 15.81 10.63 26.72
CA THR A 489 16.09 12.06 26.86
C THR A 489 17.59 12.37 26.68
N PRO A 490 17.96 13.42 25.89
CA PRO A 490 17.07 14.19 25.03
C PRO A 490 16.53 13.37 23.86
N ASN A 491 15.32 13.69 23.37
CA ASN A 491 14.72 12.96 22.25
C ASN A 491 14.44 13.83 21.01
N LYS A 492 14.60 15.14 21.14
CA LYS A 492 14.38 16.12 20.07
C LYS A 492 15.51 17.16 20.09
N ALA A 493 16.74 16.71 19.98
CA ALA A 493 17.90 17.60 20.05
C ALA A 493 18.25 18.23 18.69
N GLY A 494 17.84 17.59 17.58
CA GLY A 494 18.00 18.13 16.24
C GLY A 494 16.88 19.07 15.83
N GLU A 495 17.04 19.69 14.67
CA GLU A 495 16.03 20.55 14.09
C GLU A 495 14.77 19.77 13.75
N HIS A 496 13.64 20.48 13.67
CA HIS A 496 12.35 19.92 13.30
C HIS A 496 12.33 19.43 11.83
N ILE A 497 12.99 20.16 10.95
CA ILE A 497 13.15 19.84 9.54
C ILE A 497 14.46 19.05 9.37
N GLY A 498 14.39 17.95 8.61
CA GLY A 498 15.51 17.04 8.43
C GLY A 498 15.50 15.89 9.42
N TYR A 499 16.20 14.85 9.12
CA TYR A 499 16.20 13.59 9.88
C TYR A 499 17.51 13.43 10.65
N ARG A 500 17.76 14.35 11.62
CA ARG A 500 19.00 14.38 12.40
C ARG A 500 18.73 14.72 13.87
N GLY A 501 19.41 14.03 14.75
CA GLY A 501 19.50 14.36 16.16
C GLY A 501 18.33 13.94 17.04
N TRP A 502 17.33 13.26 16.48
CA TRP A 502 16.18 12.76 17.27
C TRP A 502 16.39 11.34 17.76
N ALA A 503 15.64 11.00 18.80
CA ALA A 503 15.59 9.66 19.38
C ALA A 503 14.13 9.20 19.47
N PHE A 504 13.89 7.96 19.07
CA PHE A 504 12.58 7.33 19.11
C PHE A 504 12.61 6.12 20.03
N CYS A 505 11.53 5.88 20.77
CA CYS A 505 11.39 4.73 21.64
C CYS A 505 9.96 4.20 21.59
N ALA A 506 9.86 2.88 21.56
CA ALA A 506 8.62 2.18 21.86
C ALA A 506 8.93 1.03 22.83
N ALA A 507 8.08 0.86 23.84
CA ALA A 507 8.28 -0.13 24.90
C ALA A 507 6.97 -0.88 25.17
N THR A 508 7.07 -2.12 25.65
CA THR A 508 5.91 -2.83 26.21
C THR A 508 5.37 -2.07 27.43
N SER A 509 4.10 -2.23 27.75
CA SER A 509 3.44 -1.50 28.85
C SER A 509 4.15 -1.70 30.20
N ASN A 510 4.68 -2.89 30.46
CA ASN A 510 5.45 -3.21 31.68
C ASN A 510 6.95 -2.89 31.56
N LYS A 511 7.37 -2.38 30.39
CA LYS A 511 8.76 -1.98 30.09
C LYS A 511 9.81 -3.10 30.29
N ASP A 512 9.41 -4.34 30.05
CA ASP A 512 10.33 -5.47 30.04
C ASP A 512 11.04 -5.68 28.69
N PHE A 513 10.53 -4.99 27.65
CA PHE A 513 11.12 -4.94 26.33
C PHE A 513 10.92 -3.55 25.72
N ALA A 514 11.97 -3.00 25.13
CA ALA A 514 11.91 -1.75 24.40
C ALA A 514 12.84 -1.79 23.18
N LEU A 515 12.43 -1.07 22.14
CA LEU A 515 13.26 -0.75 20.98
C LEU A 515 13.45 0.77 20.93
N ILE A 516 14.67 1.20 20.63
CA ILE A 516 15.07 2.60 20.55
C ILE A 516 15.82 2.78 19.22
N TYR A 517 15.62 3.90 18.58
CA TYR A 517 16.40 4.32 17.43
C TYR A 517 16.91 5.73 17.66
N LEU A 518 18.20 5.93 17.43
CA LEU A 518 18.89 7.21 17.50
C LEU A 518 19.31 7.60 16.09
N GLU A 519 18.85 8.74 15.64
CA GLU A 519 19.31 9.31 14.37
C GLU A 519 20.79 9.73 14.46
N LYS A 520 21.40 9.90 13.30
CA LYS A 520 22.74 10.54 13.23
C LYS A 520 22.72 11.88 13.97
N ASP A 521 23.83 12.20 14.60
CA ASP A 521 24.04 13.43 15.42
C ASP A 521 23.11 13.52 16.65
N CYS A 522 22.43 12.44 17.03
CA CYS A 522 21.72 12.38 18.29
C CYS A 522 22.73 12.43 19.44
N PRO A 523 22.58 13.36 20.42
CA PRO A 523 23.47 13.41 21.56
C PRO A 523 23.31 12.16 22.44
N GLN A 524 24.27 11.95 23.34
CA GLN A 524 24.19 10.86 24.31
C GLN A 524 22.90 10.94 25.13
N VAL A 525 22.15 9.86 25.13
CA VAL A 525 20.81 9.77 25.73
C VAL A 525 20.80 8.97 27.02
N LYS A 526 19.74 9.19 27.80
CA LYS A 526 19.37 8.40 28.99
C LYS A 526 17.97 7.86 28.82
N ILE A 527 17.72 6.66 29.29
CA ILE A 527 16.35 6.17 29.48
C ILE A 527 15.78 6.73 30.78
N ARG A 528 14.44 6.92 30.82
CA ARG A 528 13.68 7.35 32.00
C ARG A 528 12.30 6.67 32.04
N GLY A 529 11.67 6.64 33.21
CA GLY A 529 10.34 6.07 33.37
C GLY A 529 10.29 4.54 33.24
N PHE A 530 11.43 3.89 33.31
CA PHE A 530 11.54 2.44 33.44
C PHE A 530 11.35 1.97 34.88
N PRO A 531 11.07 0.70 35.17
CA PRO A 531 11.03 0.18 36.53
C PRO A 531 12.30 0.50 37.30
N PRO A 532 12.18 1.07 38.53
CA PRO A 532 13.35 1.38 39.37
C PRO A 532 14.16 0.13 39.74
N MET A 533 15.47 0.31 39.96
CA MET A 533 16.40 -0.73 40.39
C MET A 533 16.34 -2.02 39.57
N SER A 534 16.06 -1.87 38.28
CA SER A 534 15.89 -2.99 37.34
C SER A 534 17.09 -3.09 36.40
N LYS A 535 17.44 -4.32 36.02
CA LYS A 535 18.54 -4.61 35.10
C LYS A 535 18.02 -4.94 33.72
N TYR A 536 18.76 -4.49 32.72
CA TYR A 536 18.46 -4.70 31.31
C TYR A 536 19.70 -5.14 30.56
N LEU A 537 19.52 -6.04 29.60
CA LEU A 537 20.48 -6.28 28.53
C LEU A 537 20.22 -5.30 27.40
N LEU A 538 21.22 -4.48 27.10
CA LEU A 538 21.27 -3.60 25.95
C LEU A 538 22.02 -4.29 24.83
N GLN A 539 21.43 -4.33 23.65
CA GLN A 539 22.06 -4.84 22.43
C GLN A 539 21.96 -3.80 21.32
N TRP A 540 23.08 -3.57 20.63
CA TRP A 540 23.17 -2.63 19.53
C TRP A 540 22.74 -3.26 18.21
N PHE A 541 22.09 -2.46 17.36
CA PHE A 541 21.73 -2.81 16.00
C PHE A 541 22.32 -1.80 15.03
N ASN A 542 22.94 -2.27 13.96
CA ASN A 542 23.44 -1.42 12.89
C ASN A 542 22.39 -1.31 11.75
N PRO A 543 21.71 -0.16 11.58
CA PRO A 543 20.71 -0.01 10.53
C PRO A 543 21.27 -0.02 9.10
N GLU A 544 22.57 0.25 8.93
CA GLU A 544 23.25 0.22 7.63
C GLU A 544 23.47 -1.22 7.13
N THR A 545 23.76 -2.17 8.06
CA THR A 545 24.04 -3.57 7.70
C THR A 545 22.90 -4.53 8.03
N GLY A 546 21.95 -4.11 8.87
CA GLY A 546 20.84 -4.94 9.34
C GLY A 546 21.24 -5.99 10.38
N GLU A 547 22.38 -5.80 11.05
CA GLU A 547 22.94 -6.77 11.98
C GLU A 547 22.87 -6.30 13.44
N TRP A 548 22.57 -7.24 14.32
CA TRP A 548 22.70 -7.07 15.76
C TRP A 548 24.14 -7.34 16.21
N ASP A 549 24.68 -6.49 17.11
CA ASP A 549 25.95 -6.78 17.78
C ASP A 549 25.82 -8.13 18.52
N LYS A 550 26.87 -8.92 18.47
CA LYS A 550 26.92 -10.21 19.16
C LYS A 550 26.99 -10.06 20.68
N ASN A 551 27.48 -8.93 21.18
CA ASN A 551 27.63 -8.62 22.59
C ASN A 551 26.43 -7.85 23.12
N SER A 552 26.08 -8.11 24.38
CA SER A 552 25.10 -7.33 25.12
C SER A 552 25.78 -6.67 26.31
N ILE A 553 25.30 -5.49 26.68
CA ILE A 553 25.79 -4.70 27.80
C ILE A 553 24.72 -4.71 28.88
N GLU A 554 25.08 -5.04 30.12
CA GLU A 554 24.18 -4.89 31.27
C GLU A 554 24.13 -3.41 31.67
N ILE A 555 22.92 -2.85 31.74
CA ILE A 555 22.65 -1.54 32.32
C ILE A 555 21.63 -1.69 33.44
N ALA A 556 21.73 -0.82 34.46
CA ALA A 556 20.80 -0.83 35.57
C ALA A 556 20.17 0.55 35.77
N THR A 557 18.87 0.56 36.03
CA THR A 557 18.13 1.78 36.38
C THR A 557 18.37 2.15 37.82
N ASP A 558 18.44 3.44 38.10
CA ASP A 558 18.51 4.02 39.44
C ASP A 558 17.16 3.90 40.19
N GLY A 559 17.12 4.45 41.41
CA GLY A 559 15.93 4.44 42.27
C GLY A 559 14.72 5.21 41.70
N VAL A 560 14.88 5.96 40.61
CA VAL A 560 13.81 6.70 39.91
C VAL A 560 13.63 6.23 38.46
N GLY A 561 14.19 5.07 38.12
CA GLY A 561 13.98 4.41 36.83
C GLY A 561 14.73 5.05 35.66
N ARG A 562 15.95 5.57 35.90
CA ARG A 562 16.80 6.17 34.86
C ARG A 562 18.09 5.36 34.71
N ALA A 563 18.60 5.29 33.47
CA ALA A 563 19.92 4.75 33.17
C ALA A 563 20.56 5.50 31.99
N ASN A 564 21.88 5.62 32.02
CA ASN A 564 22.61 6.12 30.85
C ASN A 564 22.66 5.03 29.78
N ILE A 565 22.46 5.40 28.55
CA ILE A 565 22.81 4.57 27.41
C ILE A 565 24.31 4.76 27.15
N PRO A 566 25.10 3.70 27.02
CA PRO A 566 26.53 3.81 26.66
C PRO A 566 26.71 4.56 25.33
N GLU A 567 27.93 4.98 25.05
CA GLU A 567 28.29 5.54 23.77
C GLU A 567 28.13 4.51 22.65
N SER A 568 27.54 4.94 21.52
CA SER A 568 27.30 4.08 20.37
C SER A 568 28.60 3.57 19.75
N PRO A 569 28.71 2.29 19.39
CA PRO A 569 29.86 1.77 18.66
C PRO A 569 29.82 2.16 17.16
N PHE A 570 28.71 2.73 16.68
CA PHE A 570 28.51 3.12 15.28
C PHE A 570 28.59 4.63 15.12
N LYS A 571 29.08 5.05 13.94
CA LYS A 571 29.32 6.47 13.64
C LYS A 571 28.04 7.23 13.28
N ASP A 572 27.14 6.55 12.60
CA ASP A 572 25.92 7.16 12.09
C ASP A 572 24.72 6.85 13.02
N ASP A 573 23.59 6.52 12.47
CA ASP A 573 22.39 6.12 13.19
C ASP A 573 22.50 4.73 13.83
N VAL A 574 21.71 4.47 14.87
CA VAL A 574 21.81 3.21 15.63
C VAL A 574 20.46 2.78 16.20
N GLY A 575 20.23 1.47 16.13
CA GLY A 575 19.13 0.81 16.83
C GLY A 575 19.59 0.20 18.16
N ILE A 576 18.69 0.12 19.14
CA ILE A 576 18.94 -0.46 20.46
C ILE A 576 17.77 -1.35 20.84
N LYS A 577 18.09 -2.51 21.38
CA LYS A 577 17.14 -3.37 22.10
C LYS A 577 17.45 -3.34 23.60
N LEU A 578 16.43 -3.14 24.41
CA LEU A 578 16.48 -3.32 25.86
C LEU A 578 15.57 -4.49 26.25
N LYS A 579 16.13 -5.44 26.99
CA LYS A 579 15.41 -6.60 27.53
C LYS A 579 15.68 -6.73 29.01
N LYS A 580 14.65 -6.70 29.83
CA LYS A 580 14.75 -6.85 31.28
C LYS A 580 15.23 -8.25 31.64
N ILE A 581 16.14 -8.35 32.62
CA ILE A 581 16.69 -9.59 33.15
C ILE A 581 16.41 -9.73 34.65
#